data_e0dbaa112f9b603a5bf401d5e098588f
#
_entry.id   e0dbaa112f9b603a5bf401d5e098588f
#
_cell.length_a   1.000
_cell.length_b   1.000
_cell.length_c   1.000
_cell.angle_alpha   90.00
_cell.angle_beta   90.00
_cell.angle_gamma   90.00
#
_symmetry.space_group_name_H-M   'P 1'
#
loop_
_entity.id
_entity.type
_entity.pdbx_description
1 polymer ?
#
loop_
_entity_poly.entity_id
_entity_poly.type
_entity_poly.pdbx_seq_one_letter_code
_entity_poly.pdbx_strand_id
1 'polypeptide(L)'
;MLEKLKEEVYKANMDLPKYGLVTFTWGNVSGIDREKGLFVIKPSGVDYDLLTPDDMVVMDLGGNKVEGRYNPSSDTATHLELYKAFPNIGGVVHT
;
A
#
# COMPACT_ATOMS: atom_id res chain seq x y z
N MET A 1 8.58 -5.43 -10.63
CA MET A 1 8.91 -5.94 -9.27
C MET A 1 7.64 -6.15 -8.48
N LEU A 2 7.47 -7.32 -7.88
CA LEU A 2 6.32 -7.67 -7.05
C LEU A 2 4.95 -7.48 -7.73
N GLU A 3 4.82 -7.83 -9.00
CA GLU A 3 3.60 -7.58 -9.78
C GLU A 3 2.37 -8.24 -9.16
N LYS A 4 2.51 -9.46 -8.65
CA LYS A 4 1.39 -10.18 -8.00
C LYS A 4 0.96 -9.47 -6.71
N LEU A 5 1.90 -9.06 -5.88
CA LEU A 5 1.61 -8.34 -4.65
C LEU A 5 0.99 -6.98 -4.94
N LYS A 6 1.50 -6.26 -5.95
CA LYS A 6 0.90 -5.00 -6.41
C LYS A 6 -0.55 -5.19 -6.82
N GLU A 7 -0.85 -6.25 -7.55
CA GLU A 7 -2.23 -6.52 -7.98
C GLU A 7 -3.14 -6.82 -6.79
N GLU A 8 -2.67 -7.62 -5.84
CA GLU A 8 -3.43 -7.95 -4.62
C GLU A 8 -3.68 -6.69 -3.78
N VAL A 9 -2.66 -5.86 -3.59
CA VAL A 9 -2.78 -4.60 -2.85
C VAL A 9 -3.70 -3.62 -3.58
N TYR A 10 -3.60 -3.55 -4.90
CA TYR A 10 -4.49 -2.74 -5.72
C TYR A 10 -5.95 -3.15 -5.50
N LYS A 11 -6.26 -4.43 -5.63
CA LYS A 11 -7.63 -4.94 -5.45
C LYS A 11 -8.16 -4.64 -4.06
N ALA A 12 -7.34 -4.83 -3.03
CA ALA A 12 -7.74 -4.54 -1.66
C ALA A 12 -8.02 -3.04 -1.45
N ASN A 13 -7.22 -2.16 -2.07
CA ASN A 13 -7.48 -0.72 -2.03
C ASN A 13 -8.80 -0.37 -2.74
N MET A 14 -9.08 -0.99 -3.88
CA MET A 14 -10.31 -0.72 -4.62
C MET A 14 -11.57 -1.17 -3.88
N ASP A 15 -11.46 -2.11 -2.96
CA ASP A 15 -12.56 -2.53 -2.10
C ASP A 15 -12.97 -1.41 -1.13
N LEU A 16 -12.07 -0.50 -0.76
CA LEU A 16 -12.39 0.56 0.19
C LEU A 16 -13.51 1.49 -0.30
N PRO A 17 -13.40 2.10 -1.49
CA PRO A 17 -14.52 2.91 -2.00
C PRO A 17 -15.71 2.05 -2.43
N LYS A 18 -15.47 0.82 -2.93
CA LYS A 18 -16.53 -0.09 -3.34
C LYS A 18 -17.52 -0.38 -2.21
N TYR A 19 -17.01 -0.56 -1.00
CA TYR A 19 -17.83 -0.86 0.18
C TYR A 19 -18.14 0.37 1.04
N GLY A 20 -17.86 1.58 0.53
CA GLY A 20 -18.20 2.81 1.23
C GLY A 20 -17.40 3.07 2.50
N LEU A 21 -16.19 2.54 2.60
CA LEU A 21 -15.36 2.64 3.80
C LEU A 21 -14.51 3.92 3.83
N VAL A 22 -14.40 4.61 2.71
CA VAL A 22 -13.57 5.82 2.57
C VAL A 22 -14.27 6.85 1.69
N THR A 23 -13.77 8.10 1.75
CA THR A 23 -14.21 9.19 0.87
C THR A 23 -12.98 9.79 0.17
N PHE A 24 -13.19 10.42 -1.00
CA PHE A 24 -12.13 11.05 -1.80
C PHE A 24 -11.01 10.04 -2.13
N THR A 25 -9.76 10.43 -1.87
CA THR A 25 -8.57 9.57 -2.04
C THR A 25 -8.10 8.94 -0.72
N TRP A 26 -8.85 9.14 0.35
CA TRP A 26 -8.47 8.72 1.69
C TRP A 26 -8.54 7.21 1.85
N GLY A 27 -7.90 6.72 2.91
CA GLY A 27 -7.80 5.29 3.17
C GLY A 27 -6.71 4.61 2.37
N ASN A 28 -6.17 3.52 2.90
CA ASN A 28 -5.11 2.79 2.21
C ASN A 28 -4.97 1.38 2.75
N VAL A 29 -4.44 0.51 1.88
CA VAL A 29 -4.09 -0.87 2.19
C VAL A 29 -2.66 -1.09 1.73
N SER A 30 -1.89 -1.81 2.51
CA SER A 30 -0.58 -2.29 2.09
C SER A 30 -0.46 -3.79 2.31
N GLY A 31 0.51 -4.40 1.64
CA GLY A 31 0.86 -5.81 1.82
C GLY A 31 2.38 -5.96 1.81
N ILE A 32 2.91 -6.94 2.53
CA ILE A 32 4.35 -7.12 2.68
C ILE A 32 4.79 -8.48 2.14
N ASP A 33 5.95 -8.49 1.50
CA ASP A 33 6.71 -9.70 1.18
C ASP A 33 7.85 -9.80 2.20
N ARG A 34 7.68 -10.68 3.19
CA ARG A 34 8.64 -10.81 4.29
C ARG A 34 9.98 -11.35 3.85
N GLU A 35 10.01 -12.20 2.83
CA GLU A 35 11.27 -12.74 2.30
C GLU A 35 12.14 -11.65 1.72
N LYS A 36 11.51 -10.72 0.98
CA LYS A 36 12.23 -9.63 0.33
C LYS A 36 12.40 -8.40 1.21
N GLY A 37 11.67 -8.33 2.33
CA GLY A 37 11.70 -7.15 3.20
C GLY A 37 11.14 -5.91 2.51
N LEU A 38 10.13 -6.09 1.65
CA LEU A 38 9.50 -5.02 0.88
C LEU A 38 8.00 -5.03 1.10
N PHE A 39 7.40 -3.86 1.20
CA PHE A 39 5.94 -3.76 1.21
C PHE A 39 5.45 -2.85 0.08
N VAL A 40 4.21 -3.11 -0.33
CA VAL A 40 3.54 -2.38 -1.41
C VAL A 40 2.38 -1.60 -0.80
N ILE A 41 2.28 -0.31 -1.13
CA ILE A 41 1.26 0.57 -0.58
C ILE A 41 0.69 1.48 -1.66
N LYS A 42 -0.55 1.92 -1.46
CA LYS A 42 -1.22 2.85 -2.34
C LYS A 42 -0.45 4.18 -2.42
N PRO A 43 -0.36 4.80 -3.60
CA PRO A 43 0.23 6.15 -3.71
C PRO A 43 -0.68 7.21 -3.08
N SER A 44 -0.07 8.34 -2.72
CA SER A 44 -0.76 9.50 -2.16
C SER A 44 -1.49 10.27 -3.26
N GLY A 45 -2.74 10.66 -2.99
CA GLY A 45 -3.44 11.68 -3.79
C GLY A 45 -3.84 11.26 -5.20
N VAL A 46 -3.85 9.98 -5.53
CA VAL A 46 -4.34 9.48 -6.81
C VAL A 46 -5.79 9.03 -6.66
N ASP A 47 -6.68 9.55 -7.51
CA ASP A 47 -8.09 9.16 -7.51
C ASP A 47 -8.23 7.65 -7.73
N TYR A 48 -9.16 7.04 -6.99
CA TYR A 48 -9.42 5.60 -7.14
C TYR A 48 -9.78 5.22 -8.58
N ASP A 49 -10.50 6.09 -9.30
CA ASP A 49 -10.90 5.85 -10.68
C ASP A 49 -9.72 5.82 -11.66
N LEU A 50 -8.60 6.42 -11.29
CA LEU A 50 -7.40 6.52 -12.12
C LEU A 50 -6.30 5.55 -11.69
N LEU A 51 -6.47 4.91 -10.55
CA LEU A 51 -5.47 4.05 -9.96
C LEU A 51 -5.34 2.74 -10.74
N THR A 52 -4.09 2.30 -10.95
CA THR A 52 -3.78 1.01 -11.58
C THR A 52 -2.84 0.21 -10.69
N PRO A 53 -2.73 -1.11 -10.89
CA PRO A 53 -1.76 -1.91 -10.12
C PRO A 53 -0.32 -1.42 -10.25
N ASP A 54 0.06 -0.90 -11.42
CA ASP A 54 1.41 -0.40 -11.65
C ASP A 54 1.72 0.90 -10.89
N ASP A 55 0.69 1.58 -10.40
CA ASP A 55 0.83 2.81 -9.62
C ASP A 55 1.18 2.53 -8.16
N MET A 56 1.08 1.28 -7.71
CA MET A 56 1.43 0.91 -6.35
C MET A 56 2.91 1.17 -6.10
N VAL A 57 3.23 1.61 -4.89
CA VAL A 57 4.58 2.02 -4.50
C VAL A 57 5.24 0.91 -3.68
N VAL A 58 6.47 0.57 -4.02
CA VAL A 58 7.26 -0.42 -3.28
C VAL A 58 8.19 0.29 -2.32
N MET A 59 8.11 -0.08 -1.04
CA MET A 59 8.90 0.50 0.05
C MET A 59 9.74 -0.57 0.73
N ASP A 60 10.92 -0.20 1.22
CA ASP A 60 11.69 -1.09 2.10
C ASP A 60 11.36 -0.82 3.57
N LEU A 61 11.88 -1.66 4.46
CA LEU A 61 11.64 -1.52 5.90
C LEU A 61 12.49 -0.42 6.55
N GLY A 62 13.34 0.24 5.80
CA GLY A 62 14.05 1.44 6.23
C GLY A 62 13.30 2.73 5.93
N GLY A 63 12.13 2.62 5.29
CA GLY A 63 11.34 3.80 4.93
C GLY A 63 11.71 4.40 3.59
N ASN A 64 12.46 3.69 2.76
CA ASN A 64 12.89 4.19 1.45
C ASN A 64 12.01 3.66 0.33
N LYS A 65 11.70 4.51 -0.64
CA LYS A 65 11.00 4.08 -1.85
C LYS A 65 11.96 3.31 -2.75
N VAL A 66 11.56 2.09 -3.11
CA VAL A 66 12.33 1.20 -3.97
C VAL A 66 11.87 1.32 -5.42
N GLU A 67 10.56 1.43 -5.64
CA GLU A 67 9.97 1.52 -6.98
C GLU A 67 8.65 2.28 -6.92
N GLY A 68 8.37 3.07 -7.95
CA GLY A 68 7.10 3.76 -8.11
C GLY A 68 7.28 5.20 -8.58
N ARG A 69 6.41 5.66 -9.48
CA ARG A 69 6.45 7.03 -10.01
C ARG A 69 5.79 8.06 -9.10
N TYR A 70 4.95 7.59 -8.17
CA TYR A 70 4.25 8.47 -7.24
C TYR A 70 4.88 8.42 -5.86
N ASN A 71 4.54 9.39 -5.03
CA ASN A 71 4.86 9.33 -3.62
C ASN A 71 3.97 8.30 -2.93
N PRO A 72 4.48 7.56 -1.93
CA PRO A 72 3.65 6.64 -1.18
C PRO A 72 2.62 7.40 -0.34
N SER A 73 1.56 6.69 0.08
CA SER A 73 0.55 7.24 0.98
C SER A 73 1.19 7.99 2.16
N SER A 74 0.55 9.08 2.60
CA SER A 74 0.98 9.82 3.78
C SER A 74 0.95 8.97 5.06
N ASP A 75 0.22 7.85 5.05
CA ASP A 75 0.13 6.92 6.19
C ASP A 75 1.24 5.85 6.18
N THR A 76 2.16 5.91 5.24
CA THR A 76 3.21 4.89 5.07
C THR A 76 4.02 4.67 6.33
N ALA A 77 4.35 5.73 7.08
CA ALA A 77 5.08 5.60 8.34
C ALA A 77 4.34 4.74 9.36
N THR A 78 3.01 4.87 9.43
CA THR A 78 2.17 4.05 10.31
C THR A 78 2.20 2.58 9.90
N HIS A 79 2.05 2.30 8.60
CA HIS A 79 2.15 0.92 8.09
C HIS A 79 3.51 0.31 8.40
N LEU A 80 4.58 1.07 8.17
CA LEU A 80 5.94 0.63 8.42
C LEU A 80 6.15 0.24 9.89
N GLU A 81 5.69 1.07 10.82
CA GLU A 81 5.80 0.80 12.26
C GLU A 81 5.04 -0.48 12.64
N LEU A 82 3.87 -0.71 12.06
CA LEU A 82 3.10 -1.92 12.31
C LEU A 82 3.82 -3.17 11.79
N TYR A 83 4.44 -3.09 10.62
CA TYR A 83 5.23 -4.21 10.09
C TYR A 83 6.45 -4.52 10.95
N LYS A 84 7.09 -3.51 11.52
CA LYS A 84 8.23 -3.70 12.44
C LYS A 84 7.80 -4.28 13.77
N ALA A 85 6.68 -3.77 14.33
CA ALA A 85 6.19 -4.20 15.63
C ALA A 85 5.57 -5.59 15.61
N PHE A 86 4.97 -5.99 14.49
CA PHE A 86 4.23 -7.24 14.35
C PHE A 86 4.78 -8.08 13.20
N PRO A 87 5.84 -8.86 13.44
CA PRO A 87 6.56 -9.56 12.36
C PRO A 87 5.73 -10.65 11.66
N ASN A 88 4.57 -11.01 12.20
CA ASN A 88 3.71 -12.06 11.64
C ASN A 88 2.57 -11.53 10.76
N ILE A 89 2.35 -10.22 10.68
CA ILE A 89 1.29 -9.68 9.84
C ILE A 89 1.74 -9.59 8.38
N GLY A 90 0.80 -9.80 7.47
CA GLY A 90 1.05 -9.74 6.02
C GLY A 90 0.46 -8.52 5.34
N GLY A 91 -0.38 -7.76 6.03
CA GLY A 91 -1.01 -6.59 5.46
C GLY A 91 -1.59 -5.66 6.51
N VAL A 92 -1.86 -4.42 6.11
CA VAL A 92 -2.47 -3.39 6.97
C VAL A 92 -3.57 -2.70 6.18
N VAL A 93 -4.73 -2.56 6.81
CA VAL A 93 -5.87 -1.80 6.26
C VAL A 93 -6.13 -0.61 7.18
N HIS A 94 -6.15 0.59 6.59
CA HIS A 94 -6.42 1.83 7.30
C HIS A 94 -7.56 2.59 6.61
N THR A 95 -8.66 2.76 7.29
CA THR A 95 -9.86 3.46 6.77
C THR A 95 -10.08 4.81 7.40
#